data_2e7d5ac6aba7ec06a48d949b91cac916
#
_entry.id   2e7d5ac6aba7ec06a48d949b91cac916
#
_cell.length_a   1.000
_cell.length_b   1.000
_cell.length_c   1.000
_cell.angle_alpha   90.00
_cell.angle_beta   90.00
_cell.angle_gamma   90.00
#
_symmetry.space_group_name_H-M   'P 1'
#
loop_
_entity.id
_entity.type
_entity.pdbx_description
1 polymer ?
#
loop_
_entity_poly.entity_id
_entity_poly.type
_entity_poly.pdbx_seq_one_letter_code
_entity_poly.pdbx_strand_id
1 'polypeptide(L)'
;MIKVSNLFKTYSSNQVLKGISLEVKQGEIVAIVGPSGAGKTTLLQILGTLDQPDQHPSTEIQINNIPVHQLKDSELAAFRNKEIGFVFQFHQLLPELTATENVMLPRFISGVSKAQATEKAKAILSDLGLGHRLNHHPNQLSGGEQQRVAVARALINDPSIVLADEPSGNLDSENAQFLHELFLKLRDEYNQTFVIVTHNNDLSEMVDRKLSMRDGQFQ
;
A
#
# COMPACT_ATOMS: atom_id res chain seq x y z
N MET A 1 6.04 -2.47 14.55
CA MET A 1 5.17 -2.80 13.40
C MET A 1 5.98 -3.37 12.24
N ILE A 2 6.80 -2.62 11.53
CA ILE A 2 7.75 -3.13 10.52
C ILE A 2 9.16 -2.97 11.05
N LYS A 3 9.99 -3.99 10.86
CA LYS A 3 11.45 -3.93 11.08
C LYS A 3 12.16 -4.58 9.90
N VAL A 4 13.07 -3.83 9.31
CA VAL A 4 13.93 -4.28 8.21
C VAL A 4 15.36 -4.00 8.60
N SER A 5 16.23 -5.01 8.44
CA SER A 5 17.65 -4.89 8.68
C SER A 5 18.43 -5.39 7.46
N ASN A 6 19.39 -4.59 7.01
CA ASN A 6 20.32 -4.94 5.94
C ASN A 6 19.68 -5.56 4.70
N LEU A 7 18.65 -4.91 4.15
CA LEU A 7 17.95 -5.39 2.97
C LEU A 7 18.75 -5.06 1.71
N PHE A 8 19.04 -6.09 0.94
CA PHE A 8 19.70 -6.00 -0.38
C PHE A 8 18.77 -6.49 -1.47
N LYS A 9 18.88 -5.90 -2.65
CA LYS A 9 18.20 -6.35 -3.87
C LYS A 9 19.00 -6.04 -5.11
N THR A 10 19.22 -7.08 -5.92
CA THR A 10 19.93 -7.01 -7.19
C THR A 10 19.05 -7.57 -8.29
N TYR A 11 18.97 -6.89 -9.42
CA TYR A 11 18.37 -7.40 -10.65
C TYR A 11 19.47 -7.56 -11.70
N SER A 12 19.71 -8.79 -12.13
CA SER A 12 20.83 -9.14 -13.03
C SER A 12 22.18 -8.69 -12.41
N SER A 13 22.78 -7.62 -12.90
CA SER A 13 24.04 -7.04 -12.38
C SER A 13 23.85 -5.72 -11.65
N ASN A 14 22.62 -5.19 -11.58
CA ASN A 14 22.36 -3.89 -10.95
C ASN A 14 21.86 -4.06 -9.53
N GLN A 15 22.65 -3.66 -8.56
CA GLN A 15 22.26 -3.63 -7.15
C GLN A 15 21.42 -2.38 -6.88
N VAL A 16 20.10 -2.60 -6.70
CA VAL A 16 19.09 -1.55 -6.51
C VAL A 16 18.94 -1.16 -5.05
N LEU A 17 18.98 -2.12 -4.11
CA LEU A 17 18.96 -1.85 -2.67
C LEU A 17 20.29 -2.29 -2.04
N LYS A 18 20.87 -1.43 -1.20
CA LYS A 18 22.24 -1.56 -0.71
C LYS A 18 22.30 -1.50 0.82
N GLY A 19 21.68 -2.49 1.48
CA GLY A 19 21.69 -2.57 2.94
C GLY A 19 20.69 -1.63 3.62
N ILE A 20 19.46 -1.57 3.11
CA ILE A 20 18.39 -0.75 3.70
C ILE A 20 18.03 -1.28 5.08
N SER A 21 17.96 -0.39 6.06
CA SER A 21 17.38 -0.66 7.37
C SER A 21 16.30 0.36 7.68
N LEU A 22 15.15 -0.13 8.15
CA LEU A 22 13.94 0.67 8.36
C LEU A 22 13.15 0.13 9.54
N GLU A 23 12.67 1.01 10.39
CA GLU A 23 11.66 0.69 11.40
C GLU A 23 10.46 1.62 11.19
N VAL A 24 9.23 1.04 11.21
CA VAL A 24 7.97 1.78 11.16
C VAL A 24 7.14 1.37 12.36
N LYS A 25 6.63 2.35 13.10
CA LYS A 25 5.77 2.13 14.27
C LYS A 25 4.31 1.92 13.83
N GLN A 26 3.52 1.33 14.70
CA GLN A 26 2.09 1.23 14.49
C GLN A 26 1.45 2.62 14.51
N GLY A 27 0.51 2.88 13.61
CA GLY A 27 -0.17 4.17 13.50
C GLY A 27 0.73 5.28 12.95
N GLU A 28 1.89 4.96 12.37
CA GLU A 28 2.81 5.94 11.76
C GLU A 28 2.59 6.02 10.25
N ILE A 29 2.60 7.23 9.70
CA ILE A 29 2.70 7.45 8.25
C ILE A 29 4.14 7.83 7.92
N VAL A 30 4.82 6.97 7.15
CA VAL A 30 6.19 7.20 6.67
C VAL A 30 6.17 7.49 5.18
N ALA A 31 6.70 8.63 4.75
CA ALA A 31 6.94 8.92 3.35
C ALA A 31 8.38 8.58 2.96
N ILE A 32 8.56 7.83 1.87
CA ILE A 32 9.85 7.56 1.24
C ILE A 32 9.95 8.41 -0.01
N VAL A 33 10.86 9.36 -0.01
CA VAL A 33 11.06 10.30 -1.12
C VAL A 33 12.43 10.11 -1.77
N GLY A 34 12.58 10.59 -2.99
CA GLY A 34 13.86 10.54 -3.71
C GLY A 34 13.68 10.52 -5.23
N PRO A 35 14.75 10.64 -6.00
CA PRO A 35 14.69 10.65 -7.45
C PRO A 35 14.15 9.34 -8.04
N SER A 36 13.72 9.40 -9.30
CA SER A 36 13.37 8.18 -10.05
C SER A 36 14.58 7.25 -10.12
N GLY A 37 14.34 5.94 -9.99
CA GLY A 37 15.42 4.95 -9.96
C GLY A 37 16.14 4.78 -8.62
N ALA A 38 15.79 5.54 -7.57
CA ALA A 38 16.44 5.41 -6.26
C ALA A 38 16.17 4.06 -5.55
N GLY A 39 15.23 3.23 -6.03
CA GLY A 39 14.87 1.94 -5.44
C GLY A 39 13.60 1.95 -4.59
N LYS A 40 12.85 3.06 -4.55
CA LYS A 40 11.65 3.24 -3.70
C LYS A 40 10.57 2.20 -3.95
N THR A 41 10.14 2.03 -5.21
CA THR A 41 9.14 1.02 -5.61
C THR A 41 9.63 -0.40 -5.32
N THR A 42 10.91 -0.70 -5.55
CA THR A 42 11.51 -2.00 -5.21
C THR A 42 11.42 -2.28 -3.71
N LEU A 43 11.75 -1.30 -2.88
CA LEU A 43 11.59 -1.42 -1.43
C LEU A 43 10.13 -1.68 -1.05
N LEU A 44 9.20 -0.91 -1.62
CA LEU A 44 7.77 -1.09 -1.36
C LEU A 44 7.26 -2.47 -1.78
N GLN A 45 7.70 -2.99 -2.92
CA GLN A 45 7.34 -4.33 -3.41
C GLN A 45 7.84 -5.44 -2.48
N ILE A 46 9.06 -5.31 -1.94
CA ILE A 46 9.61 -6.28 -0.98
C ILE A 46 8.88 -6.20 0.37
N LEU A 47 8.62 -5.00 0.89
CA LEU A 47 7.78 -4.82 2.08
C LEU A 47 6.38 -5.40 1.89
N GLY A 48 5.85 -5.27 0.68
CA GLY A 48 4.57 -5.83 0.28
C GLY A 48 4.59 -7.31 -0.05
N THR A 49 5.72 -7.97 0.08
CA THR A 49 5.90 -9.39 -0.24
C THR A 49 5.54 -9.76 -1.68
N LEU A 50 5.62 -8.77 -2.59
CA LEU A 50 5.43 -8.95 -4.05
C LEU A 50 6.72 -9.34 -4.75
N ASP A 51 7.86 -9.03 -4.13
CA ASP A 51 9.19 -9.43 -4.56
C ASP A 51 10.00 -9.92 -3.35
N GLN A 52 11.07 -10.67 -3.60
CA GLN A 52 11.93 -11.22 -2.56
C GLN A 52 13.26 -10.46 -2.48
N PRO A 53 13.82 -10.27 -1.28
CA PRO A 53 15.16 -9.72 -1.12
C PRO A 53 16.21 -10.69 -1.64
N ASP A 54 17.43 -10.20 -1.86
CA ASP A 54 18.58 -11.07 -2.04
C ASP A 54 18.82 -11.91 -0.76
N GLN A 55 19.27 -13.14 -0.94
CA GLN A 55 19.66 -14.00 0.19
C GLN A 55 20.95 -13.47 0.81
N HIS A 56 20.83 -12.89 2.00
CA HIS A 56 21.97 -12.40 2.75
C HIS A 56 21.78 -12.74 4.25
N PRO A 57 22.82 -13.26 4.94
CA PRO A 57 22.70 -13.75 6.33
C PRO A 57 22.22 -12.70 7.34
N SER A 58 22.45 -11.42 7.07
CA SER A 58 22.03 -10.32 7.95
C SER A 58 20.73 -9.64 7.53
N THR A 59 20.09 -10.10 6.45
CA THR A 59 18.81 -9.55 6.04
C THR A 59 17.68 -10.10 6.90
N GLU A 60 16.95 -9.22 7.54
CA GLU A 60 15.77 -9.54 8.31
C GLU A 60 14.61 -8.61 7.92
N ILE A 61 13.42 -9.20 7.70
CA ILE A 61 12.18 -8.46 7.43
C ILE A 61 11.10 -9.02 8.33
N GLN A 62 10.65 -8.21 9.27
CA GLN A 62 9.55 -8.53 10.17
C GLN A 62 8.41 -7.54 9.98
N ILE A 63 7.18 -8.06 9.90
CA ILE A 63 5.94 -7.29 9.94
C ILE A 63 5.08 -7.90 11.05
N ASN A 64 4.67 -7.11 12.04
CA ASN A 64 3.97 -7.59 13.24
C ASN A 64 4.71 -8.73 13.96
N ASN A 65 6.04 -8.64 14.07
CA ASN A 65 6.93 -9.66 14.63
C ASN A 65 6.93 -11.00 13.85
N ILE A 66 6.36 -11.06 12.66
CA ILE A 66 6.37 -12.22 11.78
C ILE A 66 7.52 -12.06 10.78
N PRO A 67 8.50 -13.00 10.73
CA PRO A 67 9.60 -12.95 9.77
C PRO A 67 9.11 -13.36 8.37
N VAL A 68 8.58 -12.39 7.61
CA VAL A 68 7.88 -12.64 6.33
C VAL A 68 8.76 -13.28 5.25
N HIS A 69 10.07 -13.05 5.30
CA HIS A 69 11.04 -13.65 4.37
C HIS A 69 11.27 -15.17 4.58
N GLN A 70 10.72 -15.74 5.67
CA GLN A 70 10.82 -17.17 6.01
C GLN A 70 9.50 -17.91 5.73
N LEU A 71 8.42 -17.21 5.40
CA LEU A 71 7.13 -17.82 5.11
C LEU A 71 7.16 -18.55 3.76
N LYS A 72 6.47 -19.68 3.67
CA LYS A 72 6.23 -20.38 2.41
C LYS A 72 5.21 -19.63 1.55
N ASP A 73 5.19 -19.88 0.27
CA ASP A 73 4.35 -19.14 -0.70
C ASP A 73 2.87 -19.06 -0.30
N SER A 74 2.28 -20.16 0.18
CA SER A 74 0.88 -20.18 0.62
C SER A 74 0.65 -19.36 1.89
N GLU A 75 1.58 -19.43 2.86
CA GLU A 75 1.53 -18.66 4.10
C GLU A 75 1.75 -17.16 3.80
N LEU A 76 2.69 -16.87 2.90
CA LEU A 76 3.00 -15.52 2.45
C LEU A 76 1.81 -14.88 1.72
N ALA A 77 1.12 -15.64 0.87
CA ALA A 77 -0.09 -15.18 0.18
C ALA A 77 -1.23 -14.89 1.17
N ALA A 78 -1.45 -15.76 2.15
CA ALA A 78 -2.44 -15.55 3.20
C ALA A 78 -2.08 -14.34 4.09
N PHE A 79 -0.81 -14.21 4.47
CA PHE A 79 -0.29 -13.07 5.22
C PHE A 79 -0.51 -11.76 4.45
N ARG A 80 -0.09 -11.70 3.18
CA ARG A 80 -0.28 -10.52 2.33
C ARG A 80 -1.75 -10.13 2.20
N ASN A 81 -2.63 -11.08 1.96
CA ASN A 81 -4.07 -10.83 1.83
C ASN A 81 -4.68 -10.24 3.11
N LYS A 82 -4.21 -10.69 4.28
CA LYS A 82 -4.74 -10.28 5.59
C LYS A 82 -4.12 -8.99 6.10
N GLU A 83 -2.78 -8.87 6.03
CA GLU A 83 -2.04 -7.85 6.77
C GLU A 83 -1.64 -6.64 5.93
N ILE A 84 -1.70 -6.74 4.59
CA ILE A 84 -1.16 -5.71 3.69
C ILE A 84 -2.23 -5.22 2.72
N GLY A 85 -2.49 -3.91 2.74
CA GLY A 85 -3.25 -3.21 1.71
C GLY A 85 -2.31 -2.55 0.71
N PHE A 86 -2.69 -2.53 -0.57
CA PHE A 86 -1.92 -1.86 -1.63
C PHE A 86 -2.72 -0.77 -2.31
N VAL A 87 -2.09 0.40 -2.49
CA VAL A 87 -2.59 1.51 -3.30
C VAL A 87 -1.53 1.86 -4.34
N PHE A 88 -1.88 1.77 -5.62
CA PHE A 88 -0.97 2.02 -6.74
C PHE A 88 -1.32 3.32 -7.47
N GLN A 89 -0.34 3.90 -8.14
CA GLN A 89 -0.49 5.10 -8.96
C GLN A 89 -1.56 4.95 -10.07
N PHE A 90 -1.62 3.79 -10.71
CA PHE A 90 -2.57 3.47 -11.78
C PHE A 90 -3.78 2.65 -11.28
N HIS A 91 -4.19 2.81 -10.03
CA HIS A 91 -5.33 2.22 -9.37
C HIS A 91 -5.41 0.68 -9.44
N GLN A 92 -5.01 0.05 -10.54
CA GLN A 92 -5.02 -1.41 -10.79
C GLN A 92 -6.41 -2.03 -10.52
N LEU A 93 -7.48 -1.32 -10.93
CA LEU A 93 -8.83 -1.84 -10.87
C LEU A 93 -9.07 -2.81 -12.03
N LEU A 94 -9.81 -3.87 -11.78
CA LEU A 94 -10.24 -4.82 -12.79
C LEU A 94 -11.39 -4.20 -13.57
N PRO A 95 -11.24 -3.95 -14.88
CA PRO A 95 -12.23 -3.20 -15.66
C PRO A 95 -13.55 -3.96 -15.85
N GLU A 96 -13.53 -5.29 -15.73
CA GLU A 96 -14.71 -6.17 -15.83
C GLU A 96 -15.56 -6.16 -14.56
N LEU A 97 -15.03 -5.64 -13.46
CA LEU A 97 -15.69 -5.62 -12.16
C LEU A 97 -16.20 -4.23 -11.82
N THR A 98 -17.33 -4.15 -11.17
CA THR A 98 -17.87 -2.93 -10.58
C THR A 98 -16.99 -2.43 -9.42
N ALA A 99 -17.23 -1.20 -8.94
CA ALA A 99 -16.54 -0.66 -7.76
C ALA A 99 -16.71 -1.58 -6.54
N THR A 100 -17.92 -2.05 -6.26
CA THR A 100 -18.18 -2.99 -5.17
C THR A 100 -17.41 -4.31 -5.34
N GLU A 101 -17.40 -4.87 -6.54
CA GLU A 101 -16.71 -6.13 -6.83
C GLU A 101 -15.19 -6.00 -6.74
N ASN A 102 -14.60 -4.89 -7.22
CA ASN A 102 -13.19 -4.60 -7.03
C ASN A 102 -12.81 -4.54 -5.55
N VAL A 103 -13.60 -3.87 -4.73
CA VAL A 103 -13.33 -3.72 -3.30
C VAL A 103 -13.52 -5.03 -2.54
N MET A 104 -14.57 -5.80 -2.82
CA MET A 104 -14.85 -7.03 -2.08
C MET A 104 -13.88 -8.17 -2.39
N LEU A 105 -13.17 -8.13 -3.54
CA LEU A 105 -12.37 -9.24 -4.06
C LEU A 105 -11.33 -9.79 -3.07
N PRO A 106 -10.48 -8.98 -2.41
CA PRO A 106 -9.52 -9.52 -1.44
C PRO A 106 -10.17 -10.26 -0.27
N ARG A 107 -11.33 -9.78 0.20
CA ARG A 107 -12.09 -10.40 1.28
C ARG A 107 -12.78 -11.69 0.83
N PHE A 108 -13.26 -11.73 -0.40
CA PHE A 108 -13.80 -12.95 -0.99
C PHE A 108 -12.72 -14.03 -1.17
N ILE A 109 -11.50 -13.64 -1.59
CA ILE A 109 -10.34 -14.54 -1.71
C ILE A 109 -9.94 -15.12 -0.34
N SER A 110 -10.13 -14.39 0.76
CA SER A 110 -9.86 -14.89 2.12
C SER A 110 -10.87 -15.94 2.61
N GLY A 111 -11.89 -16.31 1.79
CA GLY A 111 -12.87 -17.33 2.11
C GLY A 111 -14.14 -16.80 2.80
N VAL A 112 -14.29 -15.49 2.94
CA VAL A 112 -15.54 -14.88 3.45
C VAL A 112 -16.63 -14.99 2.40
N SER A 113 -17.87 -15.23 2.81
CA SER A 113 -19.01 -15.36 1.89
C SER A 113 -19.18 -14.11 1.01
N LYS A 114 -19.63 -14.30 -0.23
CA LYS A 114 -19.86 -13.18 -1.17
C LYS A 114 -20.77 -12.11 -0.56
N ALA A 115 -21.83 -12.52 0.15
CA ALA A 115 -22.76 -11.59 0.78
C ALA A 115 -22.08 -10.70 1.83
N GLN A 116 -21.31 -11.28 2.75
CA GLN A 116 -20.57 -10.53 3.77
C GLN A 116 -19.47 -9.62 3.18
N ALA A 117 -18.75 -10.11 2.16
CA ALA A 117 -17.74 -9.31 1.46
C ALA A 117 -18.39 -8.11 0.74
N THR A 118 -19.55 -8.32 0.08
CA THR A 118 -20.28 -7.26 -0.60
C THR A 118 -20.79 -6.20 0.37
N GLU A 119 -21.38 -6.58 1.50
CA GLU A 119 -21.90 -5.64 2.49
C GLU A 119 -20.76 -4.76 3.08
N LYS A 120 -19.63 -5.36 3.43
CA LYS A 120 -18.47 -4.58 3.91
C LYS A 120 -17.91 -3.65 2.83
N ALA A 121 -17.85 -4.11 1.58
CA ALA A 121 -17.39 -3.29 0.46
C ALA A 121 -18.29 -2.06 0.25
N LYS A 122 -19.60 -2.23 0.29
CA LYS A 122 -20.57 -1.14 0.18
C LYS A 122 -20.44 -0.14 1.33
N ALA A 123 -20.24 -0.61 2.56
CA ALA A 123 -20.04 0.25 3.72
C ALA A 123 -18.80 1.13 3.53
N ILE A 124 -17.63 0.55 3.25
CA ILE A 124 -16.39 1.29 3.03
C ILE A 124 -16.51 2.27 1.87
N LEU A 125 -17.11 1.85 0.74
CA LEU A 125 -17.33 2.75 -0.39
C LEU A 125 -18.24 3.93 -0.02
N SER A 126 -19.27 3.70 0.76
CA SER A 126 -20.16 4.77 1.24
C SER A 126 -19.42 5.75 2.17
N ASP A 127 -18.58 5.25 3.07
CA ASP A 127 -17.75 6.06 3.97
C ASP A 127 -16.74 6.92 3.20
N LEU A 128 -16.29 6.44 2.02
CA LEU A 128 -15.42 7.18 1.10
C LEU A 128 -16.19 8.06 0.10
N GLY A 129 -17.50 8.28 0.31
CA GLY A 129 -18.33 9.15 -0.52
C GLY A 129 -18.73 8.54 -1.87
N LEU A 130 -18.59 7.22 -2.05
CA LEU A 130 -18.87 6.50 -3.29
C LEU A 130 -20.16 5.66 -3.24
N GLY A 131 -21.06 5.90 -2.27
CA GLY A 131 -22.32 5.18 -2.15
C GLY A 131 -23.23 5.26 -3.39
N HIS A 132 -23.10 6.31 -4.19
CA HIS A 132 -23.81 6.50 -5.45
C HIS A 132 -23.12 5.84 -6.66
N ARG A 133 -21.92 5.23 -6.48
CA ARG A 133 -21.07 4.63 -7.51
C ARG A 133 -20.89 3.12 -7.40
N LEU A 134 -21.55 2.46 -6.47
CA LEU A 134 -21.36 1.05 -6.10
C LEU A 134 -21.35 0.08 -7.29
N ASN A 135 -22.21 0.31 -8.27
CA ASN A 135 -22.39 -0.55 -9.46
C ASN A 135 -21.68 0.00 -10.71
N HIS A 136 -20.89 1.05 -10.61
CA HIS A 136 -20.15 1.61 -11.74
C HIS A 136 -18.89 0.79 -12.00
N HIS A 137 -18.55 0.63 -13.28
CA HIS A 137 -17.27 0.06 -13.72
C HIS A 137 -16.17 1.14 -13.71
N PRO A 138 -14.89 0.77 -13.67
CA PRO A 138 -13.77 1.72 -13.63
C PRO A 138 -13.83 2.81 -14.72
N ASN A 139 -14.22 2.46 -15.95
CA ASN A 139 -14.34 3.40 -17.06
C ASN A 139 -15.48 4.42 -16.91
N GLN A 140 -16.34 4.27 -15.93
CA GLN A 140 -17.45 5.16 -15.59
C GLN A 140 -17.13 6.06 -14.38
N LEU A 141 -15.92 5.94 -13.83
CA LEU A 141 -15.44 6.65 -12.66
C LEU A 141 -14.36 7.67 -13.05
N SER A 142 -14.38 8.83 -12.40
CA SER A 142 -13.26 9.77 -12.49
C SER A 142 -11.98 9.19 -11.89
N GLY A 143 -10.81 9.77 -12.18
CA GLY A 143 -9.53 9.32 -11.61
C GLY A 143 -9.53 9.33 -10.08
N GLY A 144 -10.08 10.38 -9.47
CA GLY A 144 -10.22 10.47 -8.02
C GLY A 144 -11.20 9.43 -7.44
N GLU A 145 -12.32 9.12 -8.14
CA GLU A 145 -13.23 8.05 -7.73
C GLU A 145 -12.56 6.68 -7.84
N GLN A 146 -11.81 6.41 -8.92
CA GLN A 146 -11.04 5.17 -9.09
C GLN A 146 -10.00 5.00 -7.96
N GLN A 147 -9.32 6.08 -7.59
CA GLN A 147 -8.35 6.04 -6.49
C GLN A 147 -9.02 5.75 -5.16
N ARG A 148 -10.17 6.34 -4.85
CA ARG A 148 -10.94 6.01 -3.65
C ARG A 148 -11.41 4.54 -3.65
N VAL A 149 -11.80 3.97 -4.80
CA VAL A 149 -12.09 2.53 -4.92
C VAL A 149 -10.85 1.70 -4.63
N ALA A 150 -9.67 2.09 -5.12
CA ALA A 150 -8.41 1.39 -4.83
C ALA A 150 -8.05 1.45 -3.34
N VAL A 151 -8.26 2.59 -2.68
CA VAL A 151 -8.09 2.73 -1.22
C VAL A 151 -9.09 1.85 -0.47
N ALA A 152 -10.38 1.86 -0.85
CA ALA A 152 -11.39 0.98 -0.27
C ALA A 152 -10.99 -0.50 -0.36
N ARG A 153 -10.48 -0.92 -1.54
CA ARG A 153 -9.99 -2.28 -1.76
C ARG A 153 -8.79 -2.61 -0.87
N ALA A 154 -7.88 -1.66 -0.68
CA ALA A 154 -6.74 -1.85 0.21
C ALA A 154 -7.16 -2.07 1.68
N LEU A 155 -8.26 -1.44 2.12
CA LEU A 155 -8.74 -1.46 3.50
C LEU A 155 -9.71 -2.59 3.82
N ILE A 156 -10.25 -3.33 2.84
CA ILE A 156 -11.38 -4.26 3.03
C ILE A 156 -11.12 -5.37 4.05
N ASN A 157 -9.87 -5.81 4.21
CA ASN A 157 -9.48 -6.85 5.15
C ASN A 157 -8.96 -6.29 6.49
N ASP A 158 -9.13 -5.00 6.78
CA ASP A 158 -8.60 -4.32 7.97
C ASP A 158 -7.08 -4.56 8.12
N PRO A 159 -6.27 -4.24 7.09
CA PRO A 159 -4.86 -4.59 7.07
C PRO A 159 -4.08 -3.83 8.16
N SER A 160 -3.03 -4.45 8.68
CA SER A 160 -2.13 -3.78 9.65
C SER A 160 -1.35 -2.63 9.02
N ILE A 161 -1.07 -2.72 7.71
CA ILE A 161 -0.32 -1.71 6.96
C ILE A 161 -0.90 -1.49 5.58
N VAL A 162 -0.88 -0.24 5.14
CA VAL A 162 -1.15 0.15 3.76
C VAL A 162 0.15 0.64 3.12
N LEU A 163 0.51 0.03 2.01
CA LEU A 163 1.64 0.41 1.16
C LEU A 163 1.13 1.17 -0.05
N ALA A 164 1.62 2.38 -0.27
CA ALA A 164 1.15 3.23 -1.36
C ALA A 164 2.32 3.67 -2.27
N ASP A 165 2.22 3.39 -3.57
CA ASP A 165 3.21 3.79 -4.57
C ASP A 165 2.63 4.92 -5.41
N GLU A 166 3.15 6.15 -5.21
CA GLU A 166 2.74 7.40 -5.87
C GLU A 166 1.20 7.59 -5.91
N PRO A 167 0.49 7.49 -4.77
CA PRO A 167 -0.96 7.34 -4.73
C PRO A 167 -1.74 8.55 -5.26
N SER A 168 -1.12 9.74 -5.30
CA SER A 168 -1.71 10.98 -5.83
C SER A 168 -1.11 11.42 -7.17
N GLY A 169 -0.18 10.64 -7.75
CA GLY A 169 0.62 11.06 -8.91
C GLY A 169 -0.18 11.33 -10.19
N ASN A 170 -1.37 10.76 -10.33
CA ASN A 170 -2.23 10.93 -11.50
C ASN A 170 -3.53 11.72 -11.20
N LEU A 171 -3.61 12.35 -10.03
CA LEU A 171 -4.79 13.10 -9.59
C LEU A 171 -4.60 14.60 -9.84
N ASP A 172 -5.70 15.30 -10.07
CA ASP A 172 -5.72 16.76 -9.95
C ASP A 172 -5.52 17.19 -8.49
N SER A 173 -5.26 18.47 -8.27
CA SER A 173 -4.91 19.02 -6.96
C SER A 173 -6.00 18.80 -5.91
N GLU A 174 -7.28 18.88 -6.27
CA GLU A 174 -8.41 18.70 -5.36
C GLU A 174 -8.53 17.25 -4.89
N ASN A 175 -8.48 16.28 -5.83
CA ASN A 175 -8.50 14.86 -5.50
C ASN A 175 -7.24 14.41 -4.77
N ALA A 176 -6.07 14.97 -5.08
CA ALA A 176 -4.83 14.71 -4.36
C ALA A 176 -4.95 15.17 -2.89
N GLN A 177 -5.40 16.40 -2.65
CA GLN A 177 -5.61 16.94 -1.31
C GLN A 177 -6.60 16.08 -0.51
N PHE A 178 -7.74 15.72 -1.12
CA PHE A 178 -8.71 14.83 -0.48
C PHE A 178 -8.07 13.49 -0.07
N LEU A 179 -7.25 12.89 -0.93
CA LEU A 179 -6.57 11.62 -0.63
C LEU A 179 -5.57 11.76 0.53
N HIS A 180 -4.83 12.88 0.58
CA HIS A 180 -3.89 13.16 1.66
C HIS A 180 -4.62 13.27 3.01
N GLU A 181 -5.70 14.04 3.06
CA GLU A 181 -6.54 14.20 4.24
C GLU A 181 -7.17 12.86 4.66
N LEU A 182 -7.58 12.03 3.70
CA LEU A 182 -8.09 10.69 3.97
C LEU A 182 -7.05 9.80 4.66
N PHE A 183 -5.78 9.81 4.23
CA PHE A 183 -4.73 9.03 4.89
C PHE A 183 -4.49 9.49 6.33
N LEU A 184 -4.46 10.81 6.57
CA LEU A 184 -4.35 11.36 7.92
C LEU A 184 -5.52 10.95 8.79
N LYS A 185 -6.75 11.06 8.28
CA LYS A 185 -7.96 10.64 8.98
C LYS A 185 -7.92 9.15 9.33
N LEU A 186 -7.53 8.27 8.40
CA LEU A 186 -7.41 6.83 8.65
C LEU A 186 -6.36 6.51 9.71
N ARG A 187 -5.24 7.24 9.74
CA ARG A 187 -4.25 7.12 10.81
C ARG A 187 -4.86 7.53 12.16
N ASP A 188 -5.50 8.69 12.23
CA ASP A 188 -5.97 9.28 13.49
C ASP A 188 -7.15 8.51 14.08
N GLU A 189 -8.11 8.07 13.27
CA GLU A 189 -9.33 7.40 13.72
C GLU A 189 -9.17 5.89 13.89
N TYR A 190 -8.33 5.24 13.04
CA TYR A 190 -8.19 3.78 13.00
C TYR A 190 -6.79 3.29 13.37
N ASN A 191 -5.88 4.20 13.74
CA ASN A 191 -4.48 3.86 14.02
C ASN A 191 -3.80 3.11 12.86
N GLN A 192 -4.22 3.44 11.61
CA GLN A 192 -3.74 2.79 10.40
C GLN A 192 -2.29 3.20 10.11
N THR A 193 -1.45 2.23 9.83
CA THR A 193 -0.05 2.45 9.44
C THR A 193 0.08 2.57 7.93
N PHE A 194 0.88 3.54 7.47
CA PHE A 194 1.16 3.72 6.04
C PHE A 194 2.66 3.80 5.77
N VAL A 195 3.09 3.19 4.66
CA VAL A 195 4.36 3.51 4.00
C VAL A 195 4.05 3.99 2.59
N ILE A 196 4.40 5.23 2.30
CA ILE A 196 4.04 5.92 1.06
C ILE A 196 5.30 6.27 0.31
N VAL A 197 5.45 5.77 -0.90
CA VAL A 197 6.46 6.25 -1.85
C VAL A 197 5.86 7.41 -2.62
N THR A 198 6.52 8.57 -2.61
CA THR A 198 6.03 9.73 -3.34
C THR A 198 7.14 10.72 -3.68
N HIS A 199 6.92 11.48 -4.76
CA HIS A 199 7.68 12.69 -5.08
C HIS A 199 6.86 13.98 -4.79
N ASN A 200 5.62 13.83 -4.29
CA ASN A 200 4.78 14.96 -3.92
C ASN A 200 5.25 15.55 -2.59
N ASN A 201 5.64 16.83 -2.61
CA ASN A 201 6.15 17.52 -1.44
C ASN A 201 5.04 17.77 -0.42
N ASP A 202 3.83 18.14 -0.85
CA ASP A 202 2.73 18.46 0.05
C ASP A 202 2.41 17.27 0.94
N LEU A 203 2.25 16.06 0.33
CA LEU A 203 2.02 14.84 1.10
C LEU A 203 3.20 14.54 2.04
N SER A 204 4.44 14.67 1.55
CA SER A 204 5.63 14.32 2.34
C SER A 204 5.89 15.27 3.53
N GLU A 205 5.27 16.46 3.55
CA GLU A 205 5.33 17.41 4.65
C GLU A 205 4.20 17.23 5.68
N MET A 206 3.11 16.54 5.30
CA MET A 206 1.96 16.27 6.18
C MET A 206 2.11 15.00 7.02
N VAL A 207 3.07 14.12 6.72
CA VAL A 207 3.24 12.82 7.37
C VAL A 207 4.13 12.90 8.62
N ASP A 208 4.13 11.82 9.42
CA ASP A 208 4.87 11.79 10.69
C ASP A 208 6.39 11.75 10.48
N ARG A 209 6.85 11.08 9.41
CA ARG A 209 8.28 10.96 9.10
C ARG A 209 8.56 10.85 7.62
N LYS A 210 9.56 11.58 7.16
CA LYS A 210 10.06 11.57 5.80
C LYS A 210 11.45 10.93 5.75
N LEU A 211 11.62 9.96 4.87
CA LEU A 211 12.87 9.27 4.61
C LEU A 211 13.35 9.58 3.20
N SER A 212 14.54 10.14 3.08
CA SER A 212 15.14 10.41 1.77
C SER A 212 15.93 9.19 1.29
N MET A 213 15.63 8.73 0.08
CA MET A 213 16.29 7.59 -0.54
C MET A 213 17.05 8.02 -1.80
N ARG A 214 18.31 7.64 -1.88
CA ARG A 214 19.17 7.90 -3.05
C ARG A 214 20.08 6.72 -3.30
N ASP A 215 20.21 6.31 -4.58
CA ASP A 215 21.14 5.27 -5.03
C ASP A 215 21.06 3.95 -4.22
N GLY A 216 19.85 3.59 -3.78
CA GLY A 216 19.58 2.37 -3.04
C GLY A 216 19.84 2.42 -1.55
N GLN A 217 20.01 3.62 -0.95
CA GLN A 217 20.26 3.81 0.48
C GLN A 217 19.41 4.97 1.03
N PHE A 218 19.12 4.97 2.33
CA PHE A 218 18.60 6.14 3.04
C PHE A 218 19.73 7.11 3.36
N GLN A 219 19.40 8.41 3.30
CA GLN A 219 20.32 9.51 3.61
C GLN A 219 20.00 10.11 4.98
#